data_bd068b4b821b16fa1e4a50dfd310cd4b
#
_entry.id   bd068b4b821b16fa1e4a50dfd310cd4b
#
_cell.length_a   1.000
_cell.length_b   1.000
_cell.length_c   1.000
_cell.angle_alpha   90.00
_cell.angle_beta   90.00
_cell.angle_gamma   90.00
#
_symmetry.space_group_name_H-M   'P 1'
#
loop_
_entity.id
_entity.type
_entity.pdbx_description
1 polymer ?
#
loop_
_entity_poly.entity_id
_entity_poly.type
_entity_poly.pdbx_seq_one_letter_code
_entity_poly.pdbx_strand_id
1 'polypeptide(L)'
;MKRILIPLCLVVGSHAATGQRSHQFESPERLFVEGKEMFVLRNYPGCTDKLEAFKKQSRDADLIQESDYMLACVAFEQGKENASEVLKEFMDKYPDTRHSDEIHFLIASAHFDHKEFEKAVFWFNQSTIEMLSPSQQETYSFRYAYSLLQTGEMEKA
;
A
#
# COMPACT_ATOMS: atom_id res chain seq x y z
N MET A 1 -38.44 33.48 -72.67
CA MET A 1 -38.02 33.65 -71.28
C MET A 1 -37.83 32.29 -70.62
N LYS A 2 -36.57 31.82 -70.56
CA LYS A 2 -36.25 30.51 -69.92
C LYS A 2 -35.74 30.78 -68.49
N ARG A 3 -36.50 30.34 -67.49
CA ARG A 3 -36.09 30.40 -66.09
C ARG A 3 -35.20 29.18 -65.79
N ILE A 4 -33.97 29.45 -65.44
CA ILE A 4 -32.99 28.42 -64.97
C ILE A 4 -33.19 28.27 -63.47
N LEU A 5 -33.64 27.08 -63.04
CA LEU A 5 -33.67 26.69 -61.67
C LEU A 5 -32.26 26.14 -61.31
N ILE A 6 -31.63 26.76 -60.35
CA ILE A 6 -30.36 26.25 -59.74
C ILE A 6 -30.76 25.40 -58.55
N PRO A 7 -30.33 24.13 -58.49
CA PRO A 7 -30.57 23.35 -57.30
C PRO A 7 -29.59 23.74 -56.18
N LEU A 8 -30.11 24.13 -55.04
CA LEU A 8 -29.38 24.40 -53.80
C LEU A 8 -28.94 23.06 -53.19
N CYS A 9 -27.67 22.67 -53.40
CA CYS A 9 -27.08 21.52 -52.70
C CYS A 9 -26.82 21.89 -51.22
N LEU A 10 -27.68 21.33 -50.34
CA LEU A 10 -27.47 21.37 -48.91
C LEU A 10 -26.36 20.35 -48.56
N VAL A 11 -25.13 20.86 -48.32
CA VAL A 11 -24.06 20.04 -47.79
C VAL A 11 -24.28 19.94 -46.29
N VAL A 12 -24.86 18.80 -45.86
CA VAL A 12 -24.92 18.43 -44.44
C VAL A 12 -23.55 17.96 -44.04
N GLY A 13 -22.74 18.86 -43.48
CA GLY A 13 -21.46 18.52 -42.85
C GLY A 13 -21.70 17.72 -41.57
N SER A 14 -21.56 16.42 -41.65
CA SER A 14 -21.48 15.56 -40.46
C SER A 14 -20.18 15.88 -39.70
N HIS A 15 -20.30 16.71 -38.67
CA HIS A 15 -19.24 16.89 -37.71
C HIS A 15 -19.18 15.60 -36.86
N ALA A 16 -18.28 14.70 -37.23
CA ALA A 16 -17.86 13.64 -36.33
C ALA A 16 -17.18 14.30 -35.13
N ALA A 17 -17.90 14.43 -34.03
CA ALA A 17 -17.30 14.76 -32.75
C ALA A 17 -16.35 13.61 -32.38
N THR A 18 -15.09 13.74 -32.82
CA THR A 18 -14.01 12.95 -32.24
C THR A 18 -13.90 13.39 -30.78
N GLY A 19 -14.58 12.63 -29.91
CA GLY A 19 -14.34 12.74 -28.48
C GLY A 19 -12.86 12.49 -28.24
N GLN A 20 -12.11 13.59 -28.12
CA GLN A 20 -10.79 13.55 -27.52
C GLN A 20 -11.00 12.99 -26.12
N ARG A 21 -10.74 11.67 -25.96
CA ARG A 21 -10.38 11.14 -24.66
C ARG A 21 -9.10 11.92 -24.30
N SER A 22 -9.27 13.00 -23.57
CA SER A 22 -8.18 13.57 -22.82
C SER A 22 -7.68 12.43 -21.95
N HIS A 23 -6.53 11.84 -22.30
CA HIS A 23 -5.71 11.17 -21.34
C HIS A 23 -5.40 12.25 -20.31
N GLN A 24 -6.27 12.35 -19.31
CA GLN A 24 -6.02 13.15 -18.14
C GLN A 24 -4.78 12.52 -17.54
N PHE A 25 -3.65 13.15 -17.77
CA PHE A 25 -2.38 12.77 -17.18
C PHE A 25 -2.62 12.89 -15.69
N GLU A 26 -2.91 11.76 -15.01
CA GLU A 26 -3.01 11.77 -13.56
C GLU A 26 -1.63 12.16 -13.06
N SER A 27 -1.54 13.28 -12.33
CA SER A 27 -0.26 13.66 -11.77
C SER A 27 0.22 12.58 -10.80
N PRO A 28 1.54 12.34 -10.70
CA PRO A 28 2.07 11.35 -9.77
C PRO A 28 1.55 11.55 -8.34
N GLU A 29 1.46 12.80 -7.88
CA GLU A 29 0.98 13.14 -6.55
C GLU A 29 -0.47 12.69 -6.32
N ARG A 30 -1.32 12.80 -7.35
CA ARG A 30 -2.70 12.33 -7.28
C ARG A 30 -2.76 10.80 -7.15
N LEU A 31 -1.94 10.07 -7.90
CA LEU A 31 -1.86 8.61 -7.79
C LEU A 31 -1.46 8.17 -6.38
N PHE A 32 -0.50 8.89 -5.77
CA PHE A 32 -0.09 8.62 -4.39
C PHE A 32 -1.24 8.86 -3.39
N VAL A 33 -1.93 10.00 -3.50
CA VAL A 33 -3.06 10.32 -2.62
C VAL A 33 -4.19 9.30 -2.77
N GLU A 34 -4.58 8.96 -4.00
CA GLU A 34 -5.60 7.92 -4.26
C GLU A 34 -5.17 6.55 -3.72
N GLY A 35 -3.89 6.20 -3.85
CA GLY A 35 -3.35 4.96 -3.28
C GLY A 35 -3.47 4.92 -1.76
N LYS A 36 -3.16 6.02 -1.07
CA LYS A 36 -3.36 6.16 0.38
C LYS A 36 -4.82 6.03 0.80
N GLU A 37 -5.72 6.72 0.09
CA GLU A 37 -7.16 6.61 0.36
C GLU A 37 -7.66 5.17 0.21
N MET A 38 -7.21 4.47 -0.83
CA MET A 38 -7.57 3.07 -1.05
C MET A 38 -7.00 2.14 0.03
N PHE A 39 -5.80 2.44 0.56
CA PHE A 39 -5.24 1.71 1.70
C PHE A 39 -6.13 1.84 2.94
N VAL A 40 -6.54 3.07 3.30
CA VAL A 40 -7.44 3.34 4.43
C VAL A 40 -8.79 2.65 4.26
N LEU A 41 -9.31 2.62 3.02
CA LEU A 41 -10.57 1.94 2.68
C LEU A 41 -10.42 0.41 2.55
N ARG A 42 -9.22 -0.15 2.81
CA ARG A 42 -8.88 -1.57 2.63
C ARG A 42 -9.13 -2.10 1.22
N ASN A 43 -9.15 -1.21 0.22
CA ASN A 43 -9.15 -1.59 -1.20
C ASN A 43 -7.70 -1.87 -1.64
N TYR A 44 -7.14 -2.99 -1.19
CA TYR A 44 -5.74 -3.33 -1.42
C TYR A 44 -5.36 -3.50 -2.89
N PRO A 45 -6.20 -4.10 -3.76
CA PRO A 45 -5.90 -4.13 -5.20
C PRO A 45 -5.76 -2.73 -5.80
N GLY A 46 -6.72 -1.85 -5.53
CA GLY A 46 -6.67 -0.47 -6.01
C GLY A 46 -5.50 0.33 -5.43
N CYS A 47 -5.18 0.12 -4.14
CA CYS A 47 -4.00 0.70 -3.50
C CYS A 47 -2.72 0.29 -4.24
N THR A 48 -2.55 -1.01 -4.51
CA THR A 48 -1.39 -1.53 -5.22
C THR A 48 -1.26 -0.93 -6.62
N ASP A 49 -2.35 -0.91 -7.40
CA ASP A 49 -2.35 -0.36 -8.75
C ASP A 49 -1.93 1.11 -8.78
N LYS A 50 -2.47 1.92 -7.86
CA LYS A 50 -2.17 3.37 -7.79
C LYS A 50 -0.75 3.64 -7.32
N LEU A 51 -0.28 2.97 -6.26
CA LEU A 51 1.08 3.18 -5.74
C LEU A 51 2.14 2.67 -6.72
N GLU A 52 1.93 1.55 -7.39
CA GLU A 52 2.84 1.08 -8.43
C GLU A 52 2.86 2.01 -9.66
N ALA A 53 1.72 2.58 -10.05
CA ALA A 53 1.67 3.58 -11.11
C ALA A 53 2.40 4.87 -10.70
N PHE A 54 2.24 5.32 -9.45
CA PHE A 54 2.97 6.43 -8.87
C PHE A 54 4.48 6.22 -8.93
N LYS A 55 4.98 5.10 -8.44
CA LYS A 55 6.41 4.77 -8.39
C LYS A 55 7.09 4.78 -9.77
N LYS A 56 6.34 4.41 -10.83
CA LYS A 56 6.85 4.45 -12.21
C LYS A 56 7.03 5.86 -12.77
N GLN A 57 6.31 6.84 -12.23
CA GLN A 57 6.26 8.21 -12.75
C GLN A 57 6.98 9.21 -11.85
N SER A 58 7.05 8.94 -10.54
CA SER A 58 7.66 9.82 -9.55
C SER A 58 9.18 9.63 -9.47
N ARG A 59 9.85 10.73 -9.07
CA ARG A 59 11.26 10.73 -8.66
C ARG A 59 11.43 11.20 -7.22
N ASP A 60 10.32 11.42 -6.51
CA ASP A 60 10.32 11.79 -5.10
C ASP A 60 10.68 10.56 -4.26
N ALA A 61 11.89 10.54 -3.72
CA ALA A 61 12.42 9.40 -2.99
C ALA A 61 11.63 9.12 -1.69
N ASP A 62 11.17 10.16 -1.02
CA ASP A 62 10.45 10.03 0.25
C ASP A 62 9.05 9.43 0.02
N LEU A 63 8.36 9.90 -1.00
CA LEU A 63 7.04 9.36 -1.35
C LEU A 63 7.14 7.95 -1.97
N ILE A 64 8.23 7.64 -2.66
CA ILE A 64 8.51 6.27 -3.15
C ILE A 64 8.73 5.33 -1.96
N GLN A 65 9.52 5.73 -0.96
CA GLN A 65 9.71 4.96 0.27
C GLN A 65 8.39 4.74 1.01
N GLU A 66 7.57 5.79 1.16
CA GLU A 66 6.25 5.68 1.79
C GLU A 66 5.32 4.73 1.01
N SER A 67 5.40 4.73 -0.32
CA SER A 67 4.65 3.80 -1.17
C SER A 67 5.12 2.36 -0.99
N ASP A 68 6.42 2.13 -0.92
CA ASP A 68 6.99 0.80 -0.66
C ASP A 68 6.59 0.27 0.72
N TYR A 69 6.57 1.14 1.74
CA TYR A 69 6.07 0.80 3.06
C TYR A 69 4.60 0.37 3.03
N MET A 70 3.74 1.16 2.39
CA MET A 70 2.32 0.83 2.28
C MET A 70 2.08 -0.47 1.51
N LEU A 71 2.86 -0.74 0.45
CA LEU A 71 2.77 -1.99 -0.30
C LEU A 71 3.22 -3.20 0.54
N ALA A 72 4.22 -3.04 1.40
CA ALA A 72 4.62 -4.08 2.34
C ALA A 72 3.52 -4.33 3.40
N CYS A 73 2.89 -3.27 3.92
CA CYS A 73 1.72 -3.40 4.80
C CYS A 73 0.54 -4.09 4.11
N VAL A 74 0.29 -3.81 2.83
CA VAL A 74 -0.75 -4.50 2.05
C VAL A 74 -0.51 -6.01 2.00
N ALA A 75 0.75 -6.46 1.87
CA ALA A 75 1.07 -7.89 1.87
C ALA A 75 0.70 -8.55 3.22
N PHE A 76 0.98 -7.85 4.33
CA PHE A 76 0.60 -8.29 5.67
C PHE A 76 -0.93 -8.30 5.86
N GLU A 77 -1.61 -7.21 5.53
CA GLU A 77 -3.07 -7.08 5.68
C GLU A 77 -3.87 -8.10 4.84
N GLN A 78 -3.29 -8.54 3.73
CA GLN A 78 -3.87 -9.61 2.90
C GLN A 78 -3.54 -11.02 3.42
N GLY A 79 -2.78 -11.16 4.49
CA GLY A 79 -2.37 -12.45 5.05
C GLY A 79 -1.53 -13.28 4.08
N LYS A 80 -0.68 -12.65 3.27
CA LYS A 80 0.19 -13.39 2.34
C LYS A 80 1.21 -14.20 3.14
N GLU A 81 1.47 -15.44 2.70
CA GLU A 81 2.44 -16.32 3.34
C GLU A 81 3.85 -15.70 3.43
N ASN A 82 4.22 -14.89 2.44
CA ASN A 82 5.50 -14.19 2.39
C ASN A 82 5.46 -12.76 2.96
N ALA A 83 4.46 -12.42 3.79
CA ALA A 83 4.33 -11.05 4.31
C ALA A 83 5.56 -10.63 5.14
N SER A 84 6.10 -11.53 5.96
CA SER A 84 7.29 -11.26 6.76
C SER A 84 8.53 -11.00 5.90
N GLU A 85 8.68 -11.71 4.79
CA GLU A 85 9.78 -11.52 3.85
C GLU A 85 9.68 -10.16 3.15
N VAL A 86 8.49 -9.79 2.67
CA VAL A 86 8.25 -8.49 2.02
C VAL A 86 8.54 -7.32 2.97
N LEU A 87 8.15 -7.44 4.25
CA LEU A 87 8.45 -6.43 5.27
C LEU A 87 9.96 -6.34 5.55
N LYS A 88 10.67 -7.46 5.59
CA LYS A 88 12.13 -7.49 5.75
C LYS A 88 12.85 -6.86 4.55
N GLU A 89 12.44 -7.19 3.32
CA GLU A 89 12.97 -6.57 2.10
C GLU A 89 12.81 -5.05 2.11
N PHE A 90 11.69 -4.53 2.64
CA PHE A 90 11.53 -3.10 2.81
C PHE A 90 12.56 -2.53 3.81
N MET A 91 12.78 -3.18 4.95
CA MET A 91 13.76 -2.72 5.95
C MET A 91 15.19 -2.78 5.41
N ASP A 92 15.54 -3.82 4.67
CA ASP A 92 16.86 -3.95 4.03
C ASP A 92 17.11 -2.82 3.02
N LYS A 93 16.05 -2.40 2.32
CA LYS A 93 16.11 -1.29 1.37
C LYS A 93 16.15 0.08 2.05
N TYR A 94 15.51 0.23 3.20
CA TYR A 94 15.36 1.48 3.93
C TYR A 94 15.72 1.32 5.42
N PRO A 95 16.99 1.10 5.75
CA PRO A 95 17.41 0.78 7.13
C PRO A 95 17.13 1.90 8.14
N ASP A 96 17.13 3.17 7.69
CA ASP A 96 16.86 4.33 8.55
C ASP A 96 15.37 4.77 8.50
N THR A 97 14.46 3.85 8.18
CA THR A 97 13.04 4.17 8.09
C THR A 97 12.45 4.55 9.45
N ARG A 98 11.56 5.54 9.45
CA ARG A 98 10.74 5.90 10.62
C ARG A 98 9.71 4.82 11.02
N HIS A 99 9.47 3.84 10.16
CA HIS A 99 8.50 2.78 10.35
C HIS A 99 9.09 1.51 10.98
N SER A 100 10.34 1.55 11.45
CA SER A 100 11.06 0.36 11.93
C SER A 100 10.30 -0.39 13.03
N ASP A 101 9.84 0.32 14.06
CA ASP A 101 9.12 -0.31 15.19
C ASP A 101 7.81 -0.96 14.74
N GLU A 102 7.04 -0.26 13.89
CA GLU A 102 5.80 -0.80 13.35
C GLU A 102 6.06 -2.03 12.46
N ILE A 103 7.10 -2.01 11.64
CA ILE A 103 7.45 -3.16 10.79
C ILE A 103 7.91 -4.34 11.63
N HIS A 104 8.72 -4.14 12.68
CA HIS A 104 9.08 -5.20 13.60
C HIS A 104 7.84 -5.85 14.22
N PHE A 105 6.87 -5.02 14.67
CA PHE A 105 5.59 -5.50 15.17
C PHE A 105 4.79 -6.29 14.12
N LEU A 106 4.75 -5.83 12.85
CA LEU A 106 4.04 -6.53 11.78
C LEU A 106 4.71 -7.87 11.44
N ILE A 107 6.05 -7.92 11.38
CA ILE A 107 6.80 -9.17 11.16
C ILE A 107 6.55 -10.16 12.32
N ALA A 108 6.62 -9.67 13.57
CA ALA A 108 6.30 -10.48 14.74
C ALA A 108 4.88 -11.04 14.68
N SER A 109 3.93 -10.18 14.27
CA SER A 109 2.54 -10.57 14.12
C SER A 109 2.32 -11.62 13.02
N ALA A 110 3.02 -11.51 11.89
CA ALA A 110 2.97 -12.51 10.83
C ALA A 110 3.50 -13.87 11.32
N HIS A 111 4.62 -13.89 12.06
CA HIS A 111 5.14 -15.11 12.65
C HIS A 111 4.20 -15.69 13.72
N PHE A 112 3.55 -14.83 14.52
CA PHE A 112 2.53 -15.26 15.47
C PHE A 112 1.35 -15.97 14.78
N ASP A 113 0.84 -15.39 13.70
CA ASP A 113 -0.29 -15.94 12.94
C ASP A 113 0.07 -17.31 12.31
N HIS A 114 1.35 -17.52 11.98
CA HIS A 114 1.89 -18.84 11.54
C HIS A 114 2.31 -19.75 12.68
N LYS A 115 2.09 -19.37 13.95
CA LYS A 115 2.46 -20.14 15.17
C LYS A 115 3.97 -20.36 15.32
N GLU A 116 4.76 -19.51 14.72
CA GLU A 116 6.23 -19.51 14.82
C GLU A 116 6.66 -18.64 16.02
N PHE A 117 6.30 -19.08 17.24
CA PHE A 117 6.34 -18.26 18.44
C PHE A 117 7.74 -17.76 18.82
N GLU A 118 8.79 -18.56 18.62
CA GLU A 118 10.17 -18.15 18.85
C GLU A 118 10.57 -16.97 17.96
N LYS A 119 10.20 -17.01 16.69
CA LYS A 119 10.45 -15.91 15.76
C LYS A 119 9.60 -14.68 16.11
N ALA A 120 8.33 -14.90 16.53
CA ALA A 120 7.47 -13.82 16.97
C ALA A 120 8.09 -13.09 18.19
N VAL A 121 8.55 -13.82 19.21
CA VAL A 121 9.24 -13.25 20.39
C VAL A 121 10.47 -12.45 19.96
N PHE A 122 11.29 -13.02 19.07
CA PHE A 122 12.49 -12.30 18.58
C PHE A 122 12.13 -10.94 17.97
N TRP A 123 11.12 -10.88 17.10
CA TRP A 123 10.74 -9.65 16.42
C TRP A 123 9.96 -8.67 17.31
N PHE A 124 9.12 -9.16 18.25
CA PHE A 124 8.51 -8.29 19.27
C PHE A 124 9.57 -7.58 20.11
N ASN A 125 10.67 -8.25 20.47
CA ASN A 125 11.78 -7.63 21.22
C ASN A 125 12.54 -6.55 20.45
N GLN A 126 12.38 -6.46 19.12
CA GLN A 126 12.97 -5.39 18.30
C GLN A 126 12.05 -4.16 18.21
N SER A 127 10.78 -4.28 18.59
CA SER A 127 9.80 -3.21 18.50
C SER A 127 9.67 -2.47 19.83
N THR A 128 9.66 -1.14 19.78
CA THR A 128 9.41 -0.29 20.95
C THR A 128 7.90 -0.05 21.06
N ILE A 129 7.27 -0.64 22.07
CA ILE A 129 5.80 -0.62 22.21
C ILE A 129 5.23 0.79 22.25
N GLU A 130 5.93 1.76 22.86
CA GLU A 130 5.52 3.16 22.99
C GLU A 130 5.45 3.89 21.64
N MET A 131 6.14 3.36 20.62
CA MET A 131 6.14 3.91 19.27
C MET A 131 4.97 3.40 18.41
N LEU A 132 4.22 2.40 18.91
CA LEU A 132 3.08 1.82 18.23
C LEU A 132 1.79 2.59 18.53
N SER A 133 0.80 2.49 17.63
CA SER A 133 -0.53 3.01 17.89
C SER A 133 -1.22 2.30 19.06
N PRO A 134 -2.19 2.92 19.77
CA PRO A 134 -2.85 2.28 20.91
C PRO A 134 -3.43 0.90 20.61
N SER A 135 -4.03 0.71 19.44
CA SER A 135 -4.59 -0.61 19.05
C SER A 135 -3.50 -1.65 18.76
N GLN A 136 -2.34 -1.20 18.25
CA GLN A 136 -1.19 -2.07 18.05
C GLN A 136 -0.54 -2.45 19.38
N GLN A 137 -0.49 -1.54 20.36
CA GLN A 137 0.02 -1.83 21.71
C GLN A 137 -0.78 -2.92 22.41
N GLU A 138 -2.12 -2.89 22.30
CA GLU A 138 -2.99 -3.94 22.84
C GLU A 138 -2.70 -5.28 22.16
N THR A 139 -2.61 -5.29 20.84
CA THR A 139 -2.29 -6.50 20.06
C THR A 139 -0.90 -7.03 20.37
N TYR A 140 0.09 -6.14 20.47
CA TYR A 140 1.47 -6.46 20.85
C TYR A 140 1.48 -7.18 22.20
N SER A 141 0.88 -6.56 23.23
CA SER A 141 0.90 -7.09 24.60
C SER A 141 0.31 -8.49 24.67
N PHE A 142 -0.81 -8.72 24.01
CA PHE A 142 -1.44 -10.04 23.96
C PHE A 142 -0.58 -11.06 23.21
N ARG A 143 -0.16 -10.75 21.98
CA ARG A 143 0.58 -11.68 21.11
C ARG A 143 1.95 -12.01 21.67
N TYR A 144 2.64 -11.01 22.22
CA TYR A 144 3.95 -11.20 22.85
C TYR A 144 3.87 -12.09 24.08
N ALA A 145 2.97 -11.80 25.04
CA ALA A 145 2.77 -12.62 26.21
C ALA A 145 2.37 -14.06 25.86
N TYR A 146 1.48 -14.24 24.87
CA TYR A 146 1.11 -15.55 24.40
C TYR A 146 2.29 -16.31 23.78
N SER A 147 3.12 -15.63 22.99
CA SER A 147 4.32 -16.22 22.38
C SER A 147 5.32 -16.66 23.44
N LEU A 148 5.56 -15.85 24.49
CA LEU A 148 6.40 -16.21 25.63
C LEU A 148 5.88 -17.42 26.39
N LEU A 149 4.57 -17.53 26.55
CA LEU A 149 3.95 -18.71 27.16
C LEU A 149 4.21 -19.98 26.33
N GLN A 150 4.08 -19.90 25.00
CA GLN A 150 4.28 -21.04 24.09
C GLN A 150 5.75 -21.46 24.00
N THR A 151 6.70 -20.54 24.16
CA THR A 151 8.16 -20.82 24.16
C THR A 151 8.68 -21.25 25.55
N GLY A 152 7.86 -21.21 26.59
CA GLY A 152 8.28 -21.52 27.96
C GLY A 152 9.04 -20.40 28.67
N GLU A 153 9.07 -19.18 28.10
CA GLU A 153 9.78 -17.99 28.64
C GLU A 153 8.86 -17.16 29.56
N MET A 154 8.06 -17.80 30.38
CA MET A 154 7.03 -17.16 31.24
C MET A 154 7.57 -16.11 32.22
N GLU A 155 8.83 -16.17 32.61
CA GLU A 155 9.45 -15.20 33.51
C GLU A 155 9.63 -13.79 32.87
N LYS A 156 9.46 -13.70 31.54
CA LYS A 156 9.57 -12.45 30.76
C LYS A 156 8.21 -11.86 30.35
N ALA A 157 7.09 -12.55 30.65
CA ALA A 157 5.74 -12.19 30.20
C ALA A 157 5.07 -11.10 31.07
#